data_efe524a9bd44d394288ca4d5c0a1e4c8
#
_entry.id   efe524a9bd44d394288ca4d5c0a1e4c8
#
_cell.length_a   1.000
_cell.length_b   1.000
_cell.length_c   1.000
_cell.angle_alpha   90.00
_cell.angle_beta   90.00
_cell.angle_gamma   90.00
#
_symmetry.space_group_name_H-M   'P 1'
#
loop_
_entity.id
_entity.type
_entity.pdbx_description
1 polymer ?
#
loop_
_entity_poly.entity_id
_entity_poly.type
_entity_poly.pdbx_seq_one_letter_code
_entity_poly.pdbx_strand_id
1 'polypeptide(L)'
;MFKSIRWKITVIFVLLVLATELFIGGFNILGVMKHYHDDFSNSINEVFTEDIKNDLLAAANEISIPAESMDTSIVIEENSQSNINLINNILSSHSGKLGITSSRYYNIVDGSSGEILFSSNGSTTTDATPSLMNALNGTESKETKLTQSYMDYAFPLHNGDAVKYVIYIKDTCQMQNSVTHSMVTILLILLLVSLIISSIAGSIISKSITDPIKQLSVQAKKLAAGDINALQKSDSKDEIADLTNSLINLAHTRKQSSDQAKGEKIKVETILQNMNDGIIAFDLKGNLIHFNREAKKLLNRQYLDDIRFDRFFKEINANITLGDLLYMNPDGSVEREIKLANQYLRLNFAPFKADNKVGGIIVVIH
;
A
#
# COMPACT_ATOMS: atom_id res chain seq x y z
N MET A 1 -11.14 -4.54 15.11
CA MET A 1 -9.98 -4.16 15.89
C MET A 1 -9.50 -2.72 15.63
N PHE A 2 -9.40 -2.19 14.44
CA PHE A 2 -9.05 -0.78 14.20
C PHE A 2 -10.28 0.03 13.79
N LYS A 3 -10.98 0.64 14.77
CA LYS A 3 -12.20 1.45 14.51
C LYS A 3 -11.93 2.87 13.99
N SER A 4 -10.71 3.39 14.13
CA SER A 4 -10.34 4.76 13.76
C SER A 4 -9.46 4.77 12.52
N ILE A 5 -9.79 5.61 11.53
CA ILE A 5 -8.97 5.88 10.33
C ILE A 5 -7.56 6.30 10.74
N ARG A 6 -7.44 7.07 11.80
CA ARG A 6 -6.20 7.54 12.39
C ARG A 6 -5.22 6.40 12.68
N TRP A 7 -5.69 5.36 13.40
CA TRP A 7 -4.88 4.18 13.72
C TRP A 7 -4.47 3.39 12.48
N LYS A 8 -5.38 3.28 11.50
CA LYS A 8 -5.08 2.59 10.22
C LYS A 8 -3.95 3.28 9.47
N ILE A 9 -4.00 4.60 9.32
CA ILE A 9 -2.96 5.36 8.62
C ILE A 9 -1.61 5.22 9.32
N THR A 10 -1.56 5.40 10.65
CA THR A 10 -0.31 5.27 11.42
C THR A 10 0.29 3.86 11.28
N VAL A 11 -0.51 2.81 11.44
CA VAL A 11 -0.04 1.42 11.32
C VAL A 11 0.45 1.11 9.91
N ILE A 12 -0.27 1.53 8.87
CA ILE A 12 0.16 1.32 7.47
C ILE A 12 1.49 2.03 7.21
N PHE A 13 1.65 3.27 7.69
CA PHE A 13 2.89 4.03 7.52
C PHE A 13 4.07 3.36 8.23
N VAL A 14 3.88 2.92 9.48
CA VAL A 14 4.90 2.17 10.24
C VAL A 14 5.28 0.88 9.52
N LEU A 15 4.31 0.08 9.09
CA LEU A 15 4.57 -1.18 8.39
C LEU A 15 5.32 -0.96 7.06
N LEU A 16 4.99 0.09 6.34
CA LEU A 16 5.67 0.42 5.08
C LEU A 16 7.13 0.76 5.32
N VAL A 17 7.43 1.59 6.32
CA VAL A 17 8.81 1.96 6.67
C VAL A 17 9.60 0.72 7.10
N LEU A 18 9.06 -0.10 8.01
CA LEU A 18 9.71 -1.33 8.46
C LEU A 18 9.97 -2.32 7.32
N ALA A 19 9.00 -2.48 6.41
CA ALA A 19 9.18 -3.37 5.26
C ALA A 19 10.29 -2.88 4.31
N THR A 20 10.38 -1.58 4.05
CA THR A 20 11.43 -1.00 3.21
C THR A 20 12.81 -1.15 3.85
N GLU A 21 12.94 -0.93 5.16
CA GLU A 21 14.21 -1.10 5.87
C GLU A 21 14.69 -2.56 5.89
N LEU A 22 13.79 -3.51 6.18
CA LEU A 22 14.11 -4.93 6.16
C LEU A 22 14.54 -5.39 4.76
N PHE A 23 13.86 -4.91 3.72
CA PHE A 23 14.21 -5.23 2.33
C PHE A 23 15.59 -4.69 1.96
N ILE A 24 15.84 -3.41 2.22
CA ILE A 24 17.14 -2.76 1.92
C ILE A 24 18.26 -3.38 2.75
N GLY A 25 18.03 -3.57 4.07
CA GLY A 25 19.02 -4.15 4.98
C GLY A 25 19.36 -5.59 4.62
N GLY A 26 18.36 -6.42 4.35
CA GLY A 26 18.56 -7.81 3.89
C GLY A 26 19.32 -7.89 2.56
N PHE A 27 18.97 -7.04 1.60
CA PHE A 27 19.64 -6.98 0.30
C PHE A 27 21.13 -6.58 0.46
N ASN A 28 21.42 -5.59 1.30
CA ASN A 28 22.81 -5.17 1.57
C ASN A 28 23.64 -6.28 2.24
N ILE A 29 23.07 -6.98 3.24
CA ILE A 29 23.75 -8.09 3.89
C ILE A 29 24.09 -9.19 2.88
N LEU A 30 23.13 -9.61 2.06
CA LEU A 30 23.36 -10.61 1.01
C LEU A 30 24.40 -10.14 -0.02
N GLY A 31 24.37 -8.84 -0.38
CA GLY A 31 25.35 -8.24 -1.29
C GLY A 31 26.77 -8.31 -0.72
N VAL A 32 26.96 -7.99 0.55
CA VAL A 32 28.25 -8.07 1.23
C VAL A 32 28.74 -9.53 1.31
N MET A 33 27.88 -10.46 1.74
CA MET A 33 28.23 -11.88 1.77
C MET A 33 28.69 -12.37 0.40
N LYS A 34 27.93 -12.06 -0.65
CA LYS A 34 28.30 -12.44 -2.01
C LYS A 34 29.63 -11.83 -2.44
N HIS A 35 29.86 -10.56 -2.12
CA HIS A 35 31.13 -9.89 -2.45
C HIS A 35 32.34 -10.59 -1.84
N TYR A 36 32.28 -11.00 -0.56
CA TYR A 36 33.36 -11.75 0.06
C TYR A 36 33.62 -13.10 -0.60
N HIS A 37 32.57 -13.82 -1.02
CA HIS A 37 32.69 -15.09 -1.71
C HIS A 37 33.28 -14.92 -3.13
N ASP A 38 32.83 -13.90 -3.87
CA ASP A 38 33.34 -13.57 -5.19
C ASP A 38 34.81 -13.12 -5.09
N ASP A 39 35.19 -12.33 -4.08
CA ASP A 39 36.54 -11.89 -3.82
C ASP A 39 37.49 -13.08 -3.59
N PHE A 40 37.11 -14.02 -2.71
CA PHE A 40 37.89 -15.25 -2.52
C PHE A 40 38.05 -16.02 -3.81
N SER A 41 36.98 -16.27 -4.54
CA SER A 41 37.03 -17.03 -5.78
C SER A 41 37.90 -16.34 -6.83
N ASN A 42 37.80 -15.02 -6.98
CA ASN A 42 38.58 -14.24 -7.92
C ASN A 42 40.07 -14.19 -7.55
N SER A 43 40.38 -14.02 -6.27
CA SER A 43 41.75 -14.06 -5.74
C SER A 43 42.44 -15.39 -6.05
N ILE A 44 41.76 -16.51 -5.89
CA ILE A 44 42.30 -17.83 -6.24
C ILE A 44 42.51 -17.93 -7.76
N ASN A 45 41.52 -17.56 -8.55
CA ASN A 45 41.61 -17.67 -10.00
C ASN A 45 42.68 -16.74 -10.62
N GLU A 46 42.93 -15.57 -9.99
CA GLU A 46 43.97 -14.63 -10.45
C GLU A 46 45.39 -15.13 -10.15
N VAL A 47 45.58 -15.83 -9.04
CA VAL A 47 46.91 -16.30 -8.64
C VAL A 47 47.20 -17.69 -9.19
N PHE A 48 46.27 -18.64 -9.11
CA PHE A 48 46.48 -20.01 -9.56
C PHE A 48 46.28 -20.14 -11.10
N THR A 49 47.00 -19.32 -11.86
CA THR A 49 47.10 -19.46 -13.30
C THR A 49 47.96 -20.69 -13.65
N GLU A 50 47.91 -21.16 -14.91
CA GLU A 50 48.72 -22.30 -15.36
C GLU A 50 50.21 -22.07 -15.15
N ASP A 51 50.71 -20.84 -15.31
CA ASP A 51 52.11 -20.51 -15.09
C ASP A 51 52.50 -20.71 -13.62
N ILE A 52 51.74 -20.16 -12.67
CA ILE A 52 51.99 -20.31 -11.23
C ILE A 52 51.84 -21.77 -10.78
N LYS A 53 50.86 -22.50 -11.33
CA LYS A 53 50.68 -23.93 -11.04
C LYS A 53 51.90 -24.72 -11.50
N ASN A 54 52.46 -24.41 -12.66
CA ASN A 54 53.69 -25.05 -13.18
C ASN A 54 54.94 -24.68 -12.35
N ASP A 55 55.07 -23.43 -11.90
CA ASP A 55 56.14 -22.99 -11.00
C ASP A 55 56.08 -23.73 -9.64
N LEU A 56 54.88 -23.89 -9.11
CA LEU A 56 54.64 -24.64 -7.85
C LEU A 56 54.95 -26.13 -8.02
N LEU A 57 54.58 -26.73 -9.13
CA LEU A 57 54.92 -28.12 -9.47
C LEU A 57 56.42 -28.30 -9.63
N ALA A 58 57.12 -27.36 -10.28
CA ALA A 58 58.60 -27.37 -10.41
C ALA A 58 59.25 -27.26 -9.03
N ALA A 59 58.84 -26.32 -8.21
CA ALA A 59 59.36 -26.15 -6.82
C ALA A 59 59.13 -27.38 -5.92
N ALA A 60 57.99 -28.07 -6.11
CA ALA A 60 57.71 -29.31 -5.38
C ALA A 60 58.66 -30.47 -5.76
N ASN A 61 59.19 -30.48 -6.97
CA ASN A 61 60.02 -31.57 -7.53
C ASN A 61 61.48 -31.20 -7.71
N GLU A 62 61.91 -29.99 -7.25
CA GLU A 62 63.30 -29.58 -7.33
C GLU A 62 64.20 -30.47 -6.44
N ILE A 63 65.30 -30.95 -6.99
CA ILE A 63 66.32 -31.72 -6.28
C ILE A 63 67.54 -30.82 -6.10
N SER A 64 67.61 -30.18 -4.90
CA SER A 64 68.69 -29.23 -4.60
C SER A 64 69.99 -29.92 -4.15
N ILE A 65 69.94 -31.15 -3.61
CA ILE A 65 71.10 -31.90 -3.09
C ILE A 65 71.17 -33.25 -3.75
N PRO A 66 72.31 -33.55 -4.50
CA PRO A 66 72.48 -34.84 -5.08
C PRO A 66 72.73 -35.93 -4.05
N ALA A 67 72.14 -37.12 -4.26
CA ALA A 67 72.15 -38.23 -3.30
C ALA A 67 73.51 -38.94 -3.18
N GLU A 68 74.54 -38.51 -3.90
CA GLU A 68 75.85 -39.27 -4.00
C GLU A 68 76.79 -39.09 -2.77
N SER A 69 76.45 -38.20 -1.80
CA SER A 69 77.42 -37.83 -0.74
C SER A 69 76.89 -37.92 0.73
N MET A 70 75.66 -38.32 0.98
CA MET A 70 75.08 -38.36 2.34
C MET A 70 74.12 -39.55 2.51
N ASP A 71 73.73 -39.80 3.80
CA ASP A 71 72.69 -40.75 4.15
C ASP A 71 71.38 -40.35 3.43
N THR A 72 70.79 -41.29 2.78
CA THR A 72 69.62 -41.06 1.91
C THR A 72 68.44 -40.41 2.68
N SER A 73 68.30 -40.71 3.97
CA SER A 73 67.28 -40.14 4.83
C SER A 73 67.51 -38.65 5.08
N ILE A 74 68.73 -38.20 5.33
CA ILE A 74 69.10 -36.80 5.52
C ILE A 74 68.89 -35.98 4.23
N VAL A 75 69.30 -36.54 3.11
CA VAL A 75 69.11 -35.89 1.80
C VAL A 75 67.63 -35.69 1.43
N ILE A 76 66.80 -36.69 1.76
CA ILE A 76 65.33 -36.57 1.53
C ILE A 76 64.74 -35.46 2.43
N GLU A 77 65.11 -35.38 3.68
CA GLU A 77 64.62 -34.39 4.64
C GLU A 77 65.06 -32.97 4.27
N GLU A 78 66.33 -32.75 3.92
CA GLU A 78 66.85 -31.45 3.49
C GLU A 78 66.25 -31.00 2.15
N ASN A 79 66.04 -31.89 1.19
CA ASN A 79 65.34 -31.59 -0.08
C ASN A 79 63.86 -31.26 0.18
N SER A 80 63.20 -31.98 1.07
CA SER A 80 61.78 -31.66 1.43
C SER A 80 61.68 -30.29 2.05
N GLN A 81 62.57 -29.91 2.96
CA GLN A 81 62.55 -28.56 3.55
C GLN A 81 62.89 -27.46 2.54
N SER A 82 63.77 -27.72 1.58
CA SER A 82 64.08 -26.80 0.48
C SER A 82 62.86 -26.57 -0.42
N ASN A 83 62.15 -27.63 -0.78
CA ASN A 83 60.97 -27.55 -1.60
C ASN A 83 59.82 -26.77 -0.90
N ILE A 84 59.58 -27.01 0.40
CA ILE A 84 58.62 -26.28 1.19
C ILE A 84 58.93 -24.77 1.22
N ASN A 85 60.23 -24.41 1.35
CA ASN A 85 60.67 -23.02 1.33
C ASN A 85 60.46 -22.37 -0.05
N LEU A 86 60.68 -23.07 -1.15
CA LEU A 86 60.43 -22.58 -2.50
C LEU A 86 58.95 -22.35 -2.74
N ILE A 87 58.09 -23.31 -2.42
CA ILE A 87 56.65 -23.19 -2.51
C ILE A 87 56.15 -21.99 -1.66
N ASN A 88 56.65 -21.87 -0.41
CA ASN A 88 56.31 -20.76 0.47
C ASN A 88 56.74 -19.41 -0.11
N ASN A 89 57.91 -19.30 -0.74
CA ASN A 89 58.36 -18.06 -1.40
C ASN A 89 57.42 -17.64 -2.54
N ILE A 90 56.98 -18.60 -3.35
CA ILE A 90 56.01 -18.33 -4.44
C ILE A 90 54.69 -17.84 -3.85
N LEU A 91 54.12 -18.54 -2.86
CA LEU A 91 52.83 -18.18 -2.22
C LEU A 91 52.91 -16.85 -1.47
N SER A 92 54.01 -16.60 -0.75
CA SER A 92 54.19 -15.37 0.02
C SER A 92 54.36 -14.15 -0.88
N SER A 93 54.98 -14.28 -2.06
CA SER A 93 55.09 -13.21 -3.06
C SER A 93 53.71 -12.80 -3.62
N HIS A 94 52.75 -13.71 -3.61
CA HIS A 94 51.37 -13.49 -4.07
C HIS A 94 50.39 -13.27 -2.89
N SER A 95 50.85 -13.19 -1.64
CA SER A 95 50.02 -13.09 -0.44
C SER A 95 49.05 -11.91 -0.48
N GLY A 96 49.47 -10.78 -1.05
CA GLY A 96 48.61 -9.60 -1.23
C GLY A 96 47.44 -9.84 -2.19
N LYS A 97 47.67 -10.53 -3.29
CA LYS A 97 46.61 -10.88 -4.27
C LYS A 97 45.70 -11.98 -3.73
N LEU A 98 46.23 -12.93 -3.00
CA LEU A 98 45.46 -13.97 -2.33
C LEU A 98 44.65 -13.41 -1.13
N GLY A 99 44.89 -12.18 -0.69
CA GLY A 99 44.25 -11.58 0.45
C GLY A 99 44.56 -12.29 1.76
N ILE A 100 45.83 -12.78 1.92
CA ILE A 100 46.25 -13.51 3.14
C ILE A 100 46.21 -12.57 4.34
N THR A 101 45.50 -12.98 5.38
CA THR A 101 45.27 -12.24 6.63
C THR A 101 45.25 -13.23 7.80
N SER A 102 44.87 -12.78 9.01
CA SER A 102 44.62 -13.67 10.12
C SER A 102 43.45 -14.64 9.93
N SER A 103 42.47 -14.27 9.09
CA SER A 103 41.28 -15.10 8.78
C SER A 103 41.43 -15.93 7.52
N ARG A 104 42.24 -15.48 6.58
CA ARG A 104 42.55 -16.20 5.32
C ARG A 104 44.03 -16.57 5.31
N TYR A 105 44.34 -17.84 5.30
CA TYR A 105 45.70 -18.37 5.38
C TYR A 105 45.92 -19.56 4.46
N TYR A 106 47.16 -19.89 4.21
CA TYR A 106 47.54 -21.12 3.48
C TYR A 106 48.41 -22.04 4.29
N ASN A 107 48.23 -23.32 4.07
CA ASN A 107 49.05 -24.40 4.59
C ASN A 107 49.65 -25.18 3.47
N ILE A 108 50.90 -25.66 3.65
CA ILE A 108 51.49 -26.68 2.81
C ILE A 108 51.39 -27.99 3.60
N VAL A 109 50.65 -28.95 3.04
CA VAL A 109 50.26 -30.19 3.71
C VAL A 109 51.00 -31.34 3.01
N ASP A 110 51.46 -32.32 3.79
CA ASP A 110 52.03 -33.55 3.23
C ASP A 110 50.97 -34.39 2.51
N GLY A 111 51.24 -34.78 1.29
CA GLY A 111 50.25 -35.49 0.47
C GLY A 111 49.97 -36.92 0.96
N SER A 112 50.85 -37.53 1.73
CA SER A 112 50.70 -38.89 2.22
C SER A 112 50.12 -38.99 3.61
N SER A 113 50.58 -38.13 4.55
CA SER A 113 50.11 -38.11 5.96
C SER A 113 48.96 -37.15 6.20
N GLY A 114 48.83 -36.11 5.40
CA GLY A 114 47.87 -35.01 5.65
C GLY A 114 48.33 -34.04 6.77
N GLU A 115 49.56 -34.16 7.22
CA GLU A 115 50.11 -33.27 8.25
C GLU A 115 50.54 -31.93 7.67
N ILE A 116 50.43 -30.85 8.49
CA ILE A 116 50.86 -29.51 8.09
C ILE A 116 52.40 -29.44 8.18
N LEU A 117 53.05 -29.20 7.06
CA LEU A 117 54.49 -28.96 6.97
C LEU A 117 54.82 -27.49 7.13
N PHE A 118 53.94 -26.59 6.68
CA PHE A 118 54.08 -25.15 6.82
C PHE A 118 52.71 -24.50 6.92
N SER A 119 52.60 -23.47 7.77
CA SER A 119 51.37 -22.66 7.90
C SER A 119 51.68 -21.17 7.93
N SER A 120 51.02 -20.38 7.07
CA SER A 120 51.20 -18.92 7.07
C SER A 120 50.66 -18.20 8.30
N ASN A 121 49.76 -18.82 9.07
CA ASN A 121 49.21 -18.28 10.34
C ASN A 121 49.71 -19.01 11.59
N GLY A 122 50.64 -19.97 11.44
CA GLY A 122 51.18 -20.77 12.57
C GLY A 122 50.25 -21.87 13.08
N SER A 123 49.19 -22.23 12.36
CA SER A 123 48.31 -23.36 12.74
C SER A 123 49.06 -24.67 12.65
N THR A 124 48.85 -25.55 13.65
CA THR A 124 49.43 -26.90 13.68
C THR A 124 48.42 -28.00 13.33
N THR A 125 47.16 -27.64 13.24
CA THR A 125 46.07 -28.57 12.86
C THR A 125 45.22 -28.00 11.74
N THR A 126 44.75 -28.86 10.86
CA THR A 126 43.79 -28.46 9.84
C THR A 126 42.53 -29.33 9.93
N ASP A 127 41.39 -28.74 9.62
CA ASP A 127 40.16 -29.51 9.56
C ASP A 127 40.14 -30.34 8.28
N ALA A 128 39.69 -31.58 8.35
CA ALA A 128 39.47 -32.44 7.21
C ALA A 128 38.24 -31.96 6.38
N THR A 129 38.45 -30.96 5.54
CA THR A 129 37.41 -30.45 4.66
C THR A 129 37.28 -31.29 3.39
N PRO A 130 36.12 -31.28 2.69
CA PRO A 130 35.96 -31.98 1.42
C PRO A 130 36.98 -31.56 0.38
N SER A 131 37.35 -30.26 0.30
CA SER A 131 38.33 -29.77 -0.67
C SER A 131 39.72 -30.34 -0.37
N LEU A 132 40.15 -30.35 0.90
CA LEU A 132 41.42 -30.92 1.30
C LEU A 132 41.48 -32.44 1.01
N MET A 133 40.42 -33.17 1.34
CA MET A 133 40.33 -34.62 1.08
C MET A 133 40.38 -34.94 -0.43
N ASN A 134 39.71 -34.13 -1.25
CA ASN A 134 39.79 -34.28 -2.71
C ASN A 134 41.21 -34.05 -3.23
N ALA A 135 41.90 -33.03 -2.71
CA ALA A 135 43.27 -32.72 -3.13
C ALA A 135 44.28 -33.79 -2.68
N LEU A 136 44.12 -34.36 -1.47
CA LEU A 136 44.92 -35.52 -1.02
C LEU A 136 44.72 -36.74 -1.97
N ASN A 137 43.54 -36.85 -2.60
CA ASN A 137 43.25 -37.86 -3.61
C ASN A 137 43.67 -37.42 -5.06
N GLY A 138 44.40 -36.33 -5.20
CA GLY A 138 44.94 -35.86 -6.47
C GLY A 138 43.99 -34.98 -7.30
N THR A 139 42.86 -34.51 -6.74
CA THR A 139 41.88 -33.68 -7.44
C THR A 139 41.82 -32.27 -6.88
N GLU A 140 42.12 -31.26 -7.68
CA GLU A 140 41.94 -29.85 -7.33
C GLU A 140 40.49 -29.60 -6.94
N SER A 141 40.25 -28.89 -5.83
CA SER A 141 38.93 -28.64 -5.29
C SER A 141 38.80 -27.26 -4.64
N LYS A 142 37.64 -26.64 -4.84
CA LYS A 142 37.31 -25.34 -4.25
C LYS A 142 35.88 -25.36 -3.70
N GLU A 143 35.70 -24.87 -2.48
CA GLU A 143 34.38 -24.72 -1.83
C GLU A 143 34.13 -23.27 -1.47
N THR A 144 33.07 -22.68 -2.06
CA THR A 144 32.72 -21.27 -1.88
C THR A 144 31.22 -21.07 -1.67
N LYS A 145 30.51 -22.05 -1.06
CA LYS A 145 29.07 -21.95 -0.83
C LYS A 145 28.75 -20.95 0.28
N LEU A 146 27.80 -20.04 0.00
CA LEU A 146 27.33 -19.01 0.94
C LEU A 146 26.76 -19.58 2.26
N THR A 147 26.40 -20.87 2.28
CA THR A 147 25.82 -21.53 3.47
C THR A 147 26.86 -22.10 4.43
N GLN A 148 28.14 -22.10 4.02
CA GLN A 148 29.22 -22.63 4.87
C GLN A 148 29.88 -21.52 5.69
N SER A 149 30.43 -21.90 6.83
CA SER A 149 31.14 -20.99 7.75
C SER A 149 32.61 -20.75 7.35
N TYR A 150 33.06 -21.31 6.26
CA TYR A 150 34.40 -21.14 5.68
C TYR A 150 34.35 -21.24 4.17
N MET A 151 35.42 -20.75 3.52
CA MET A 151 35.73 -20.99 2.13
C MET A 151 37.11 -21.64 2.05
N ASP A 152 37.31 -22.59 1.13
CA ASP A 152 38.60 -23.20 0.97
C ASP A 152 38.91 -23.55 -0.51
N TYR A 153 40.20 -23.70 -0.74
CA TYR A 153 40.75 -24.14 -2.02
C TYR A 153 41.93 -25.05 -1.73
N ALA A 154 42.00 -26.20 -2.42
CA ALA A 154 43.06 -27.15 -2.26
C ALA A 154 43.62 -27.57 -3.64
N PHE A 155 44.94 -27.42 -3.82
CA PHE A 155 45.65 -27.73 -5.06
C PHE A 155 46.72 -28.79 -4.80
N PRO A 156 46.64 -29.98 -5.42
CA PRO A 156 47.61 -31.06 -5.27
C PRO A 156 48.86 -30.80 -6.11
N LEU A 157 50.04 -31.02 -5.53
CA LEU A 157 51.33 -31.00 -6.19
C LEU A 157 51.82 -32.43 -6.36
N HIS A 158 51.87 -32.91 -7.60
CA HIS A 158 52.20 -34.28 -7.92
C HIS A 158 53.71 -34.50 -8.11
N ASN A 159 54.18 -35.70 -7.72
CA ASN A 159 55.45 -36.26 -8.17
C ASN A 159 55.18 -37.63 -8.78
N GLY A 160 55.15 -37.66 -10.12
CA GLY A 160 54.63 -38.80 -10.89
C GLY A 160 53.15 -39.01 -10.60
N ASP A 161 52.74 -40.23 -10.22
CA ASP A 161 51.35 -40.57 -9.92
C ASP A 161 50.92 -40.25 -8.45
N ALA A 162 51.89 -39.91 -7.59
CA ALA A 162 51.59 -39.64 -6.14
C ALA A 162 51.48 -38.15 -5.89
N VAL A 163 50.58 -37.78 -4.96
CA VAL A 163 50.50 -36.41 -4.41
C VAL A 163 51.64 -36.26 -3.38
N LYS A 164 52.55 -35.32 -3.63
CA LYS A 164 53.68 -35.04 -2.76
C LYS A 164 53.30 -34.01 -1.68
N TYR A 165 52.69 -32.91 -2.12
CA TYR A 165 52.21 -31.84 -1.24
C TYR A 165 50.84 -31.41 -1.70
N VAL A 166 50.09 -30.79 -0.77
CA VAL A 166 48.84 -30.09 -1.06
C VAL A 166 48.95 -28.64 -0.58
N ILE A 167 48.71 -27.67 -1.44
CA ILE A 167 48.53 -26.29 -1.06
C ILE A 167 47.08 -26.13 -0.66
N TYR A 168 46.84 -25.80 0.60
CA TYR A 168 45.51 -25.63 1.19
C TYR A 168 45.30 -24.20 1.65
N ILE A 169 44.41 -23.47 1.00
CA ILE A 169 44.02 -22.09 1.39
C ILE A 169 42.66 -22.13 2.03
N LYS A 170 42.57 -21.57 3.23
CA LYS A 170 41.30 -21.50 3.98
C LYS A 170 41.03 -20.09 4.43
N ASP A 171 39.79 -19.65 4.22
CA ASP A 171 39.24 -18.46 4.82
C ASP A 171 38.17 -18.86 5.83
N THR A 172 38.35 -18.48 7.09
CA THR A 172 37.43 -18.77 8.21
C THR A 172 36.18 -17.90 8.17
N CYS A 173 36.02 -17.00 7.22
CA CYS A 173 34.92 -16.02 7.10
C CYS A 173 34.75 -15.15 8.37
N GLN A 174 35.75 -15.10 9.24
CA GLN A 174 35.66 -14.36 10.53
C GLN A 174 35.45 -12.86 10.27
N MET A 175 36.16 -12.28 9.27
CA MET A 175 36.00 -10.88 8.91
C MET A 175 34.62 -10.62 8.31
N GLN A 176 34.14 -11.49 7.42
CA GLN A 176 32.80 -11.45 6.85
C GLN A 176 31.72 -11.50 7.94
N ASN A 177 31.85 -12.44 8.89
CA ASN A 177 30.92 -12.60 9.99
C ASN A 177 30.91 -11.37 10.90
N SER A 178 32.08 -10.77 11.19
CA SER A 178 32.18 -9.55 11.99
C SER A 178 31.49 -8.37 11.32
N VAL A 179 31.72 -8.17 10.02
CA VAL A 179 31.04 -7.11 9.23
C VAL A 179 29.54 -7.35 9.19
N THR A 180 29.12 -8.57 8.89
CA THR A 180 27.70 -8.94 8.84
C THR A 180 27.01 -8.71 10.19
N HIS A 181 27.66 -9.10 11.31
CA HIS A 181 27.12 -8.87 12.64
C HIS A 181 26.99 -7.38 12.96
N SER A 182 27.98 -6.58 12.59
CA SER A 182 27.93 -5.12 12.73
C SER A 182 26.79 -4.52 11.90
N MET A 183 26.59 -4.97 10.65
CA MET A 183 25.48 -4.53 9.80
C MET A 183 24.12 -4.90 10.39
N VAL A 184 23.95 -6.10 10.91
CA VAL A 184 22.72 -6.54 11.59
C VAL A 184 22.45 -5.66 12.81
N THR A 185 23.49 -5.36 13.60
CA THR A 185 23.35 -4.49 14.79
C THR A 185 22.91 -3.08 14.39
N ILE A 186 23.52 -2.50 13.39
CA ILE A 186 23.13 -1.18 12.84
C ILE A 186 21.69 -1.21 12.33
N LEU A 187 21.30 -2.26 11.59
CA LEU A 187 19.94 -2.43 11.09
C LEU A 187 18.92 -2.47 12.23
N LEU A 188 19.21 -3.20 13.32
CA LEU A 188 18.33 -3.25 14.49
C LEU A 188 18.17 -1.89 15.17
N ILE A 189 19.26 -1.12 15.27
CA ILE A 189 19.21 0.25 15.82
C ILE A 189 18.35 1.15 14.91
N LEU A 190 18.56 1.09 13.59
CA LEU A 190 17.77 1.85 12.63
C LEU A 190 16.28 1.49 12.69
N LEU A 191 15.93 0.20 12.81
CA LEU A 191 14.55 -0.25 12.98
C LEU A 191 13.90 0.33 14.25
N LEU A 192 14.62 0.44 15.35
CA LEU A 192 14.09 1.07 16.57
C LEU A 192 13.87 2.57 16.38
N VAL A 193 14.84 3.26 15.79
CA VAL A 193 14.75 4.71 15.54
C VAL A 193 13.62 5.02 14.54
N SER A 194 13.52 4.28 13.46
CA SER A 194 12.48 4.47 12.44
C SER A 194 11.07 4.16 12.98
N LEU A 195 10.94 3.18 13.88
CA LEU A 195 9.67 2.90 14.57
C LEU A 195 9.19 4.12 15.36
N ILE A 196 10.08 4.80 16.06
CA ILE A 196 9.76 6.00 16.84
C ILE A 196 9.38 7.15 15.88
N ILE A 197 10.23 7.42 14.90
CA ILE A 197 10.01 8.53 13.93
C ILE A 197 8.72 8.31 13.14
N SER A 198 8.50 7.10 12.61
CA SER A 198 7.31 6.78 11.83
C SER A 198 6.01 6.83 12.66
N SER A 199 6.07 6.45 13.94
CA SER A 199 4.94 6.56 14.86
C SER A 199 4.56 8.02 15.11
N ILE A 200 5.55 8.89 15.33
CA ILE A 200 5.35 10.33 15.50
C ILE A 200 4.81 10.95 14.20
N ALA A 201 5.48 10.71 13.07
CA ALA A 201 5.06 11.24 11.76
C ALA A 201 3.65 10.76 11.39
N GLY A 202 3.36 9.47 11.54
CA GLY A 202 2.02 8.90 11.30
C GLY A 202 0.94 9.52 12.21
N SER A 203 1.28 9.85 13.46
CA SER A 203 0.36 10.54 14.37
C SER A 203 0.09 11.99 13.93
N ILE A 204 1.13 12.71 13.47
CA ILE A 204 1.00 14.09 12.98
C ILE A 204 0.14 14.11 11.69
N ILE A 205 0.47 13.30 10.70
CA ILE A 205 -0.28 13.19 9.44
C ILE A 205 -1.75 12.82 9.71
N SER A 206 -1.94 11.82 10.57
CA SER A 206 -3.29 11.39 10.96
C SER A 206 -4.10 12.52 11.62
N LYS A 207 -3.47 13.33 12.46
CA LYS A 207 -4.10 14.48 13.13
C LYS A 207 -4.42 15.60 12.14
N SER A 208 -3.50 15.87 11.21
CA SER A 208 -3.63 16.93 10.21
C SER A 208 -4.75 16.63 9.19
N ILE A 209 -4.98 15.38 8.84
CA ILE A 209 -5.97 14.99 7.81
C ILE A 209 -7.27 14.47 8.44
N THR A 210 -7.16 13.57 9.42
CA THR A 210 -8.34 12.83 9.92
C THR A 210 -9.24 13.70 10.79
N ASP A 211 -8.68 14.57 11.64
CA ASP A 211 -9.48 15.40 12.54
C ASP A 211 -10.32 16.45 11.77
N PRO A 212 -9.80 17.19 10.78
CA PRO A 212 -10.61 18.05 9.92
C PRO A 212 -11.72 17.30 9.16
N ILE A 213 -11.43 16.16 8.55
CA ILE A 213 -12.44 15.36 7.84
C ILE A 213 -13.55 14.90 8.80
N LYS A 214 -13.20 14.50 10.02
CA LYS A 214 -14.18 14.11 11.03
C LYS A 214 -15.07 15.29 11.43
N GLN A 215 -14.50 16.47 11.59
CA GLN A 215 -15.27 17.71 11.88
C GLN A 215 -16.22 18.02 10.73
N LEU A 216 -15.75 17.97 9.47
CA LEU A 216 -16.59 18.14 8.28
C LEU A 216 -17.74 17.14 8.22
N SER A 217 -17.49 15.88 8.55
CA SER A 217 -18.53 14.84 8.60
C SER A 217 -19.60 15.15 9.66
N VAL A 218 -19.20 15.66 10.82
CA VAL A 218 -20.14 16.08 11.86
C VAL A 218 -20.94 17.32 11.43
N GLN A 219 -20.27 18.31 10.83
CA GLN A 219 -20.92 19.52 10.32
C GLN A 219 -21.91 19.18 9.20
N ALA A 220 -21.55 18.31 8.26
CA ALA A 220 -22.43 17.84 7.21
C ALA A 220 -23.69 17.12 7.75
N LYS A 221 -23.57 16.34 8.81
CA LYS A 221 -24.71 15.70 9.47
C LYS A 221 -25.64 16.72 10.12
N LYS A 222 -25.10 17.75 10.79
CA LYS A 222 -25.89 18.83 11.38
C LYS A 222 -26.60 19.64 10.30
N LEU A 223 -25.92 19.92 9.19
CA LEU A 223 -26.50 20.56 8.01
C LEU A 223 -27.67 19.76 7.44
N ALA A 224 -27.52 18.45 7.30
CA ALA A 224 -28.60 17.56 6.86
C ALA A 224 -29.81 17.58 7.79
N ALA A 225 -29.60 17.82 9.09
CA ALA A 225 -30.65 18.00 10.08
C ALA A 225 -31.25 19.42 10.07
N GLY A 226 -30.76 20.35 9.23
CA GLY A 226 -31.30 21.71 9.10
C GLY A 226 -30.56 22.80 9.89
N ASP A 227 -29.49 22.44 10.61
CA ASP A 227 -28.69 23.40 11.39
C ASP A 227 -27.56 23.99 10.49
N ILE A 228 -27.85 25.13 9.87
CA ILE A 228 -26.94 25.82 8.96
C ILE A 228 -25.84 26.59 9.72
N ASN A 229 -26.12 27.00 10.97
CA ASN A 229 -25.17 27.74 11.78
C ASN A 229 -24.04 26.88 12.35
N ALA A 230 -24.13 25.54 12.19
CA ALA A 230 -23.09 24.61 12.60
C ALA A 230 -21.84 24.61 11.71
N LEU A 231 -21.87 25.32 10.57
CA LEU A 231 -20.75 25.42 9.64
C LEU A 231 -19.75 26.48 10.09
N GLN A 232 -18.54 26.05 10.42
CA GLN A 232 -17.42 26.92 10.73
C GLN A 232 -16.43 26.89 9.57
N LYS A 233 -15.86 28.05 9.24
CA LYS A 233 -14.75 28.13 8.27
C LYS A 233 -13.56 27.31 8.78
N SER A 234 -12.91 26.61 7.89
CA SER A 234 -11.64 25.93 8.18
C SER A 234 -10.53 26.97 8.21
N ASP A 235 -9.64 26.88 9.20
CA ASP A 235 -8.40 27.69 9.26
C ASP A 235 -7.29 27.11 8.36
N SER A 236 -7.53 25.97 7.74
CA SER A 236 -6.62 25.34 6.76
C SER A 236 -6.57 26.15 5.47
N LYS A 237 -5.44 26.06 4.76
CA LYS A 237 -5.25 26.65 3.42
C LYS A 237 -5.04 25.61 2.32
N ASP A 238 -5.50 24.39 2.57
CA ASP A 238 -5.37 23.22 1.73
C ASP A 238 -6.72 22.82 1.08
N GLU A 239 -6.74 21.68 0.44
CA GLU A 239 -7.92 21.07 -0.19
C GLU A 239 -9.08 20.85 0.80
N ILE A 240 -8.77 20.72 2.08
CA ILE A 240 -9.78 20.61 3.15
C ILE A 240 -10.54 21.92 3.33
N ALA A 241 -9.84 23.06 3.19
CA ALA A 241 -10.49 24.38 3.20
C ALA A 241 -11.42 24.56 2.00
N ASP A 242 -10.98 24.13 0.81
CA ASP A 242 -11.80 24.21 -0.42
C ASP A 242 -13.05 23.33 -0.30
N LEU A 243 -12.93 22.13 0.25
CA LEU A 243 -14.05 21.24 0.53
C LEU A 243 -15.01 21.87 1.54
N THR A 244 -14.48 22.50 2.60
CA THR A 244 -15.29 23.22 3.61
C THR A 244 -16.07 24.36 2.97
N ASN A 245 -15.42 25.19 2.16
CA ASN A 245 -16.06 26.31 1.47
C ASN A 245 -17.15 25.83 0.50
N SER A 246 -16.88 24.74 -0.23
CA SER A 246 -17.88 24.14 -1.12
C SER A 246 -19.11 23.63 -0.36
N LEU A 247 -18.91 23.02 0.80
CA LEU A 247 -20.00 22.58 1.68
C LEU A 247 -20.81 23.77 2.21
N ILE A 248 -20.15 24.86 2.61
CA ILE A 248 -20.79 26.12 3.06
C ILE A 248 -21.65 26.70 1.93
N ASN A 249 -21.11 26.79 0.71
CA ASN A 249 -21.86 27.32 -0.46
C ASN A 249 -23.08 26.45 -0.79
N LEU A 250 -22.93 25.12 -0.74
CA LEU A 250 -24.05 24.19 -0.93
C LEU A 250 -25.17 24.42 0.11
N ALA A 251 -24.78 24.64 1.37
CA ALA A 251 -25.70 24.93 2.45
C ALA A 251 -26.50 26.21 2.22
N HIS A 252 -25.82 27.27 1.83
CA HIS A 252 -26.46 28.57 1.54
C HIS A 252 -27.42 28.45 0.36
N THR A 253 -27.01 27.82 -0.74
CA THR A 253 -27.86 27.63 -1.91
C THR A 253 -29.11 26.80 -1.58
N ARG A 254 -28.96 25.72 -0.82
CA ARG A 254 -30.10 24.89 -0.37
C ARG A 254 -31.07 25.66 0.50
N LYS A 255 -30.55 26.48 1.43
CA LYS A 255 -31.39 27.34 2.27
C LYS A 255 -32.17 28.32 1.42
N GLN A 256 -31.50 29.04 0.52
CA GLN A 256 -32.12 30.03 -0.34
C GLN A 256 -33.23 29.40 -1.19
N SER A 257 -32.98 28.23 -1.82
CA SER A 257 -34.00 27.50 -2.59
C SER A 257 -35.19 27.07 -1.72
N SER A 258 -34.92 26.60 -0.49
CA SER A 258 -36.00 26.23 0.44
C SER A 258 -36.86 27.46 0.89
N ASP A 259 -36.19 28.55 1.19
CA ASP A 259 -36.89 29.78 1.62
C ASP A 259 -37.67 30.41 0.46
N GLN A 260 -37.12 30.34 -0.78
CA GLN A 260 -37.83 30.77 -1.98
C GLN A 260 -39.07 29.89 -2.26
N ALA A 261 -38.93 28.55 -2.19
CA ALA A 261 -40.07 27.63 -2.37
C ALA A 261 -41.17 27.86 -1.31
N LYS A 262 -40.78 28.12 -0.04
CA LYS A 262 -41.74 28.51 1.01
C LYS A 262 -42.41 29.83 0.72
N GLY A 263 -41.63 30.83 0.24
CA GLY A 263 -42.18 32.14 -0.13
C GLY A 263 -43.18 32.04 -1.27
N GLU A 264 -42.85 31.26 -2.32
CA GLU A 264 -43.79 31.01 -3.44
C GLU A 264 -45.06 30.31 -2.98
N LYS A 265 -44.93 29.28 -2.12
CA LYS A 265 -46.10 28.60 -1.54
C LYS A 265 -46.99 29.56 -0.78
N ILE A 266 -46.44 30.38 0.11
CA ILE A 266 -47.20 31.39 0.91
C ILE A 266 -47.87 32.38 -0.07
N LYS A 267 -47.17 32.84 -1.09
CA LYS A 267 -47.72 33.74 -2.12
C LYS A 267 -48.94 33.15 -2.81
N VAL A 268 -48.83 31.89 -3.27
CA VAL A 268 -49.95 31.18 -3.91
C VAL A 268 -51.12 31.00 -2.95
N GLU A 269 -50.88 30.56 -1.70
CA GLU A 269 -51.88 30.42 -0.68
C GLU A 269 -52.59 31.75 -0.39
N THR A 270 -51.83 32.85 -0.30
CA THR A 270 -52.40 34.19 -0.05
C THR A 270 -53.27 34.64 -1.20
N ILE A 271 -52.86 34.39 -2.48
CA ILE A 271 -53.69 34.71 -3.66
C ILE A 271 -54.99 33.92 -3.59
N LEU A 272 -54.92 32.60 -3.41
CA LEU A 272 -56.11 31.73 -3.33
C LEU A 272 -57.11 32.13 -2.21
N GLN A 273 -56.55 32.58 -1.07
CA GLN A 273 -57.42 33.02 0.08
C GLN A 273 -58.12 34.36 -0.14
N ASN A 274 -57.56 35.24 -0.98
CA ASN A 274 -58.12 36.58 -1.23
C ASN A 274 -58.83 36.69 -2.59
N MET A 275 -58.98 35.61 -3.33
CA MET A 275 -59.80 35.56 -4.58
C MET A 275 -61.27 35.59 -4.20
N ASN A 276 -62.06 36.28 -5.02
CA ASN A 276 -63.50 36.32 -4.90
C ASN A 276 -64.20 35.10 -5.53
N ASP A 277 -63.45 34.31 -6.29
CA ASP A 277 -63.91 33.06 -6.88
C ASP A 277 -63.64 31.88 -5.98
N GLY A 278 -64.59 30.97 -5.89
CA GLY A 278 -64.40 29.70 -5.18
C GLY A 278 -63.54 28.77 -6.04
N ILE A 279 -62.48 28.19 -5.42
CA ILE A 279 -61.62 27.18 -6.10
C ILE A 279 -61.73 25.88 -5.34
N ILE A 280 -61.95 24.79 -6.07
CA ILE A 280 -61.92 23.43 -5.56
C ILE A 280 -61.06 22.58 -6.51
N ALA A 281 -60.13 21.76 -5.98
CA ALA A 281 -59.32 20.84 -6.75
C ALA A 281 -59.50 19.40 -6.31
N PHE A 282 -59.59 18.49 -7.28
CA PHE A 282 -59.76 17.05 -7.08
C PHE A 282 -58.66 16.27 -7.78
N ASP A 283 -58.24 15.16 -7.20
CA ASP A 283 -57.30 14.21 -7.84
C ASP A 283 -58.01 13.37 -8.93
N LEU A 284 -57.23 12.53 -9.62
CA LEU A 284 -57.75 11.61 -10.65
C LEU A 284 -58.72 10.55 -10.10
N LYS A 285 -58.77 10.37 -8.80
CA LYS A 285 -59.70 9.44 -8.13
C LYS A 285 -60.96 10.14 -7.62
N GLY A 286 -61.03 11.44 -7.84
CA GLY A 286 -62.17 12.28 -7.37
C GLY A 286 -62.06 12.63 -5.89
N ASN A 287 -60.91 12.46 -5.22
CA ASN A 287 -60.74 12.93 -3.87
C ASN A 287 -60.41 14.42 -3.87
N LEU A 288 -60.89 15.14 -2.87
CA LEU A 288 -60.60 16.56 -2.66
C LEU A 288 -59.11 16.75 -2.31
N ILE A 289 -58.42 17.61 -3.09
CA ILE A 289 -57.03 18.01 -2.86
C ILE A 289 -56.97 19.36 -2.14
N HIS A 290 -57.74 20.33 -2.62
CA HIS A 290 -57.68 21.70 -2.15
C HIS A 290 -59.00 22.42 -2.35
N PHE A 291 -59.28 23.39 -1.47
CA PHE A 291 -60.35 24.38 -1.65
C PHE A 291 -59.92 25.68 -0.97
N ASN A 292 -60.41 26.80 -1.49
CA ASN A 292 -60.21 28.11 -0.89
C ASN A 292 -61.37 28.54 0.01
N ARG A 293 -61.21 29.66 0.72
CA ARG A 293 -62.22 30.20 1.65
C ARG A 293 -63.50 30.58 0.90
N GLU A 294 -63.40 31.11 -0.30
CA GLU A 294 -64.56 31.60 -1.05
C GLU A 294 -65.44 30.43 -1.56
N ALA A 295 -64.84 29.30 -1.92
CA ALA A 295 -65.59 28.10 -2.26
C ALA A 295 -66.52 27.64 -1.11
N LYS A 296 -66.07 27.73 0.14
CA LYS A 296 -66.94 27.43 1.29
C LYS A 296 -68.14 28.37 1.40
N LYS A 297 -67.90 29.66 1.19
CA LYS A 297 -68.98 30.66 1.26
C LYS A 297 -69.98 30.50 0.16
N LEU A 298 -69.54 30.40 -1.11
CA LEU A 298 -70.40 30.27 -2.30
C LEU A 298 -71.23 28.99 -2.24
N LEU A 299 -70.67 27.91 -1.71
CA LEU A 299 -71.39 26.65 -1.58
C LEU A 299 -72.21 26.55 -0.28
N ASN A 300 -72.14 27.56 0.54
CA ASN A 300 -72.81 27.63 1.84
C ASN A 300 -72.54 26.38 2.73
N ARG A 301 -71.29 25.89 2.71
CA ARG A 301 -70.86 24.72 3.50
C ARG A 301 -69.68 25.06 4.35
N GLN A 302 -69.84 24.80 5.67
CA GLN A 302 -68.76 25.05 6.66
C GLN A 302 -67.62 24.05 6.57
N TYR A 303 -67.90 22.79 6.19
CA TYR A 303 -66.94 21.67 6.06
C TYR A 303 -67.07 21.06 4.68
N LEU A 304 -65.95 20.89 4.01
CA LEU A 304 -65.82 20.26 2.70
C LEU A 304 -64.92 18.99 2.81
N ASP A 305 -64.64 18.52 4.03
CA ASP A 305 -63.80 17.35 4.23
C ASP A 305 -64.55 16.07 3.79
N ASP A 306 -63.81 15.12 3.19
CA ASP A 306 -64.32 13.84 2.65
C ASP A 306 -65.30 13.92 1.45
N ILE A 307 -65.19 14.96 0.63
CA ILE A 307 -66.01 15.10 -0.56
C ILE A 307 -65.40 14.32 -1.74
N ARG A 308 -66.22 13.48 -2.40
CA ARG A 308 -65.93 12.85 -3.67
C ARG A 308 -66.56 13.59 -4.82
N PHE A 309 -65.81 13.79 -5.91
CA PHE A 309 -66.21 14.57 -7.07
C PHE A 309 -67.63 14.22 -7.56
N ASP A 310 -67.87 13.00 -8.00
CA ASP A 310 -69.12 12.59 -8.61
C ASP A 310 -70.30 12.71 -7.63
N ARG A 311 -70.14 12.38 -6.37
CA ARG A 311 -71.18 12.48 -5.35
C ARG A 311 -71.51 13.94 -5.10
N PHE A 312 -70.52 14.79 -4.96
CA PHE A 312 -70.72 16.20 -4.67
C PHE A 312 -71.42 16.95 -5.76
N PHE A 313 -70.97 16.82 -7.05
CA PHE A 313 -71.55 17.52 -8.18
C PHE A 313 -72.92 16.97 -8.56
N LYS A 314 -73.25 15.72 -8.22
CA LYS A 314 -74.61 15.17 -8.28
C LYS A 314 -75.55 15.80 -7.27
N GLU A 315 -75.09 15.98 -6.01
CA GLU A 315 -75.89 16.61 -4.93
C GLU A 315 -76.27 18.05 -5.28
N ILE A 316 -75.43 18.80 -5.93
CA ILE A 316 -75.71 20.21 -6.33
C ILE A 316 -76.29 20.33 -7.74
N ASN A 317 -76.77 19.23 -8.37
CA ASN A 317 -77.39 19.14 -9.67
C ASN A 317 -76.52 19.68 -10.83
N ALA A 318 -75.21 19.57 -10.76
CA ALA A 318 -74.31 19.99 -11.83
C ALA A 318 -74.24 19.00 -12.98
N ASN A 319 -74.73 17.76 -12.80
CA ASN A 319 -74.84 16.69 -13.81
C ASN A 319 -73.56 16.49 -14.65
N ILE A 320 -72.45 16.37 -13.99
CA ILE A 320 -71.15 16.15 -14.57
C ILE A 320 -70.41 15.08 -13.74
N THR A 321 -69.69 14.18 -14.43
CA THR A 321 -68.87 13.15 -13.76
C THR A 321 -67.38 13.41 -14.00
N LEU A 322 -66.55 12.90 -13.13
CA LEU A 322 -65.10 12.97 -13.29
C LEU A 322 -64.63 12.33 -14.60
N GLY A 323 -65.25 11.19 -14.98
CA GLY A 323 -64.97 10.49 -16.21
C GLY A 323 -65.18 11.39 -17.48
N ASP A 324 -66.27 12.13 -17.50
CA ASP A 324 -66.57 13.05 -18.62
C ASP A 324 -65.47 14.09 -18.83
N LEU A 325 -64.88 14.60 -17.73
CA LEU A 325 -63.84 15.63 -17.77
C LEU A 325 -62.44 15.07 -18.08
N LEU A 326 -62.15 13.86 -17.64
CA LEU A 326 -60.86 13.23 -17.89
C LEU A 326 -60.69 12.73 -19.33
N TYR A 327 -61.80 12.43 -20.03
CA TYR A 327 -61.79 12.04 -21.45
C TYR A 327 -61.84 13.25 -22.39
N MET A 328 -61.96 14.45 -21.86
CA MET A 328 -61.89 15.67 -22.68
C MET A 328 -60.48 16.05 -23.07
N ASN A 329 -60.35 16.95 -24.02
CA ASN A 329 -59.06 17.53 -24.37
C ASN A 329 -58.41 18.14 -23.13
N PRO A 330 -57.13 17.83 -22.81
CA PRO A 330 -56.44 18.36 -21.62
C PRO A 330 -56.39 19.88 -21.48
N ASP A 331 -56.64 20.61 -22.56
CA ASP A 331 -56.68 22.09 -22.60
C ASP A 331 -58.14 22.62 -22.70
N GLY A 332 -59.12 21.75 -22.57
CA GLY A 332 -60.55 22.13 -22.62
C GLY A 332 -61.11 22.51 -21.22
N SER A 333 -62.13 23.31 -21.20
CA SER A 333 -62.92 23.58 -19.99
C SER A 333 -64.39 23.35 -20.24
N VAL A 334 -65.15 22.94 -19.21
CA VAL A 334 -66.59 22.75 -19.24
C VAL A 334 -67.23 23.73 -18.26
N GLU A 335 -68.21 24.47 -18.76
CA GLU A 335 -68.98 25.40 -17.94
C GLU A 335 -70.36 24.80 -17.65
N ARG A 336 -70.80 24.95 -16.37
CA ARG A 336 -72.15 24.60 -15.92
C ARG A 336 -72.71 25.71 -15.04
N GLU A 337 -73.95 26.08 -15.26
CA GLU A 337 -74.71 26.96 -14.35
C GLU A 337 -75.59 26.10 -13.45
N ILE A 338 -75.54 26.36 -12.15
CA ILE A 338 -76.40 25.72 -11.17
C ILE A 338 -77.12 26.77 -10.32
N LYS A 339 -78.33 26.42 -9.89
CA LYS A 339 -79.04 27.23 -8.90
C LYS A 339 -78.86 26.56 -7.50
N LEU A 340 -78.14 27.23 -6.58
CA LEU A 340 -77.98 26.76 -5.24
C LEU A 340 -78.65 27.75 -4.28
N ALA A 341 -79.69 27.30 -3.57
CA ALA A 341 -80.52 28.16 -2.76
C ALA A 341 -81.10 29.36 -3.55
N ASN A 342 -80.72 30.59 -3.25
CA ASN A 342 -81.18 31.79 -3.93
C ASN A 342 -80.13 32.42 -4.89
N GLN A 343 -79.05 31.71 -5.20
CA GLN A 343 -77.96 32.22 -6.03
C GLN A 343 -77.77 31.36 -7.26
N TYR A 344 -77.38 31.97 -8.37
CA TYR A 344 -76.93 31.29 -9.58
C TYR A 344 -75.39 31.27 -9.52
N LEU A 345 -74.81 30.09 -9.59
CA LEU A 345 -73.37 29.88 -9.56
C LEU A 345 -72.94 29.32 -10.90
N ARG A 346 -71.87 29.89 -11.44
CA ARG A 346 -71.21 29.40 -12.66
C ARG A 346 -70.02 28.57 -12.26
N LEU A 347 -69.99 27.30 -12.67
CA LEU A 347 -68.95 26.34 -12.39
C LEU A 347 -68.13 26.12 -13.65
N ASN A 348 -66.85 26.42 -13.60
CA ASN A 348 -65.90 26.14 -14.68
C ASN A 348 -64.96 25.02 -14.29
N PHE A 349 -65.01 23.88 -15.00
CA PHE A 349 -64.22 22.69 -14.75
C PHE A 349 -63.11 22.64 -15.75
N ALA A 350 -61.86 22.55 -15.30
CA ALA A 350 -60.68 22.42 -16.12
C ALA A 350 -59.70 21.38 -15.58
N PRO A 351 -59.09 20.51 -16.41
CA PRO A 351 -58.05 19.67 -15.99
C PRO A 351 -56.77 20.48 -15.68
N PHE A 352 -56.04 20.12 -14.65
CA PHE A 352 -54.74 20.70 -14.36
C PHE A 352 -53.63 19.67 -14.58
N LYS A 353 -52.43 20.16 -14.97
CA LYS A 353 -51.26 19.32 -15.24
C LYS A 353 -50.32 19.33 -14.06
N ALA A 354 -49.87 18.16 -13.63
CA ALA A 354 -48.77 17.95 -12.72
C ALA A 354 -47.73 17.07 -13.44
N ASP A 355 -46.46 17.46 -13.47
CA ASP A 355 -45.38 16.75 -14.17
C ASP A 355 -45.71 16.37 -15.64
N ASN A 356 -46.26 17.32 -16.40
CA ASN A 356 -46.69 17.16 -17.79
C ASN A 356 -47.79 16.11 -18.03
N LYS A 357 -48.47 15.62 -17.00
CA LYS A 357 -49.63 14.72 -17.07
C LYS A 357 -50.82 15.37 -16.40
N VAL A 358 -52.00 14.94 -16.80
CA VAL A 358 -53.23 15.40 -16.10
C VAL A 358 -53.13 14.95 -14.63
N GLY A 359 -53.13 15.89 -13.69
CA GLY A 359 -53.02 15.67 -12.24
C GLY A 359 -54.39 15.60 -11.54
N GLY A 360 -55.42 16.13 -12.15
CA GLY A 360 -56.73 16.19 -11.60
C GLY A 360 -57.60 17.28 -12.25
N ILE A 361 -58.66 17.66 -11.61
CA ILE A 361 -59.60 18.68 -12.06
C ILE A 361 -59.65 19.85 -11.07
N ILE A 362 -59.57 21.08 -11.63
CA ILE A 362 -59.87 22.31 -10.86
C ILE A 362 -61.26 22.78 -11.26
N VAL A 363 -62.04 23.20 -10.26
CA VAL A 363 -63.35 23.81 -10.44
C VAL A 363 -63.31 25.24 -9.92
N VAL A 364 -63.56 26.19 -10.78
CA VAL A 364 -63.71 27.61 -10.44
C VAL A 364 -65.20 27.94 -10.33
N ILE A 365 -65.61 28.58 -9.25
CA ILE A 365 -66.98 28.92 -8.91
C ILE A 365 -67.10 30.44 -8.89
N HIS A 366 -67.94 30.99 -9.74
CA HIS A 366 -68.25 32.42 -9.79
C HIS A 366 -69.62 32.72 -9.23
#